data_f7bc6721574f6a1a3a0f29332a094fca
#
_entry.id   f7bc6721574f6a1a3a0f29332a094fca
#
_cell.length_a   1.000
_cell.length_b   1.000
_cell.length_c   1.000
_cell.angle_alpha   90.00
_cell.angle_beta   90.00
_cell.angle_gamma   90.00
#
_symmetry.space_group_name_H-M   'P 1'
#
loop_
_entity.id
_entity.type
_entity.pdbx_description
1 polymer ?
#
loop_
_entity_poly.entity_id
_entity_poly.type
_entity_poly.pdbx_seq_one_letter_code
_entity_poly.pdbx_strand_id
1 'polypeptide(L)'
;MSIKTYTYEEALQASVNFFKGDELAASVWINKYAMKESYGNLYEKSPDDMHRRLAREFARIENKYPNPMSEDEIFELLRDFKYIIPQGGPMTGIGNSYQIASLSNCFVVGHDTPADSYGGIMKIDEEQVQLMKRRGGVGHDLSLIRLQGSAVRNSALTSTGVVPFMERYSNSTREVAQDGRRGALMLSISIKHPDSEKFIDAKMEQGKVTGANVSVKNDAEFMKAALSGEQYEQKYPDDAAEPKVSKMVNAQNIWYKIVHNAWKSAEPGVLFWDTVLRESVADCYADLGYRTVSTNPCGEIPLCPYDSCRLIALNLYSYVKNPFTPEAEFDMNLFKEHSG
;
A
#
# COMPACT_ATOMS: atom_id res chain seq x y z
N MET A 1 10.12 -22.95 31.04
CA MET A 1 11.42 -22.73 30.38
C MET A 1 11.55 -21.23 30.15
N SER A 2 12.68 -20.60 30.56
CA SER A 2 12.92 -19.20 30.22
C SER A 2 13.06 -19.09 28.71
N ILE A 3 12.32 -18.18 28.08
CA ILE A 3 12.44 -17.90 26.66
C ILE A 3 13.81 -17.23 26.47
N LYS A 4 14.61 -17.74 25.54
CA LYS A 4 15.95 -17.24 25.26
C LYS A 4 15.85 -15.88 24.55
N THR A 5 16.56 -14.90 25.03
CA THR A 5 16.70 -13.58 24.43
C THR A 5 18.15 -13.35 24.00
N TYR A 6 18.34 -12.41 23.09
CA TYR A 6 19.66 -12.05 22.53
C TYR A 6 19.87 -10.55 22.65
N THR A 7 21.14 -10.15 22.82
CA THR A 7 21.52 -8.75 22.70
C THR A 7 21.54 -8.32 21.23
N TYR A 8 21.58 -7.00 21.00
CA TYR A 8 21.72 -6.49 19.63
C TYR A 8 23.04 -6.95 18.99
N GLU A 9 24.13 -6.97 19.73
CA GLU A 9 25.45 -7.40 19.27
C GLU A 9 25.48 -8.88 18.88
N GLU A 10 24.87 -9.75 19.68
CA GLU A 10 24.74 -11.17 19.37
C GLU A 10 23.93 -11.40 18.09
N ALA A 11 22.82 -10.68 17.95
CA ALA A 11 21.98 -10.75 16.76
C ALA A 11 22.68 -10.17 15.52
N LEU A 12 23.41 -9.05 15.69
CA LEU A 12 24.16 -8.43 14.59
C LEU A 12 25.23 -9.38 14.06
N GLN A 13 26.03 -9.97 14.95
CA GLN A 13 27.09 -10.91 14.55
C GLN A 13 26.52 -12.15 13.84
N ALA A 14 25.41 -12.71 14.35
CA ALA A 14 24.77 -13.86 13.73
C ALA A 14 24.15 -13.51 12.37
N SER A 15 23.52 -12.35 12.25
CA SER A 15 22.90 -11.87 11.01
C SER A 15 23.95 -11.48 9.96
N VAL A 16 25.06 -10.86 10.34
CA VAL A 16 26.18 -10.57 9.42
C VAL A 16 26.74 -11.86 8.84
N ASN A 17 26.88 -12.91 9.67
CA ASN A 17 27.31 -14.23 9.19
C ASN A 17 26.30 -14.84 8.22
N PHE A 18 24.99 -14.72 8.52
CA PHE A 18 23.93 -15.18 7.62
C PHE A 18 23.97 -14.45 6.26
N PHE A 19 24.15 -13.13 6.27
CA PHE A 19 24.24 -12.31 5.05
C PHE A 19 25.64 -12.24 4.44
N LYS A 20 26.55 -13.14 4.84
CA LYS A 20 27.91 -13.27 4.26
C LYS A 20 28.72 -11.98 4.30
N GLY A 21 28.60 -11.21 5.38
CA GLY A 21 29.33 -9.97 5.60
C GLY A 21 28.57 -8.68 5.28
N ASP A 22 27.32 -8.76 4.81
CA ASP A 22 26.49 -7.58 4.57
C ASP A 22 25.90 -7.05 5.88
N GLU A 23 26.59 -6.09 6.49
CA GLU A 23 26.17 -5.44 7.74
C GLU A 23 24.90 -4.60 7.58
N LEU A 24 24.69 -4.01 6.39
CA LEU A 24 23.47 -3.23 6.12
C LEU A 24 22.23 -4.13 6.11
N ALA A 25 22.29 -5.25 5.38
CA ALA A 25 21.22 -6.24 5.38
C ALA A 25 20.93 -6.77 6.78
N ALA A 26 21.99 -7.09 7.56
CA ALA A 26 21.87 -7.56 8.93
C ALA A 26 21.17 -6.54 9.85
N SER A 27 21.62 -5.28 9.83
CA SER A 27 21.03 -4.23 10.65
C SER A 27 19.58 -3.92 10.26
N VAL A 28 19.27 -3.91 8.96
CA VAL A 28 17.90 -3.72 8.45
C VAL A 28 17.00 -4.85 8.92
N TRP A 29 17.44 -6.11 8.84
CA TRP A 29 16.66 -7.24 9.30
C TRP A 29 16.35 -7.16 10.80
N ILE A 30 17.35 -6.92 11.64
CA ILE A 30 17.17 -6.79 13.10
C ILE A 30 16.18 -5.68 13.43
N ASN A 31 16.36 -4.50 12.83
CA ASN A 31 15.55 -3.35 13.17
C ASN A 31 14.10 -3.44 12.67
N LYS A 32 13.85 -4.16 11.57
CA LYS A 32 12.52 -4.16 10.92
C LYS A 32 11.76 -5.47 11.02
N TYR A 33 12.44 -6.63 11.14
CA TYR A 33 11.79 -7.93 10.95
C TYR A 33 12.01 -8.91 12.10
N ALA A 34 13.11 -8.83 12.82
CA ALA A 34 13.38 -9.72 13.97
C ALA A 34 12.27 -9.63 15.02
N MET A 35 11.88 -10.77 15.56
CA MET A 35 10.91 -10.83 16.63
C MET A 35 11.46 -10.20 17.91
N LYS A 36 10.78 -9.16 18.39
CA LYS A 36 11.16 -8.42 19.58
C LYS A 36 9.93 -7.91 20.32
N GLU A 37 10.09 -7.59 21.58
CA GLU A 37 9.07 -6.91 22.38
C GLU A 37 9.33 -5.41 22.52
N SER A 38 8.38 -4.70 23.12
CA SER A 38 8.45 -3.23 23.28
C SER A 38 9.62 -2.73 24.14
N TYR A 39 10.21 -3.60 24.97
CA TYR A 39 11.40 -3.28 25.79
C TYR A 39 12.72 -3.53 25.04
N GLY A 40 12.68 -4.01 23.79
CA GLY A 40 13.83 -4.20 22.94
C GLY A 40 14.51 -5.56 23.04
N ASN A 41 13.99 -6.49 23.85
CA ASN A 41 14.53 -7.85 23.89
C ASN A 41 14.28 -8.55 22.55
N LEU A 42 15.35 -9.11 21.98
CA LEU A 42 15.28 -9.87 20.72
C LEU A 42 15.11 -11.35 21.03
N TYR A 43 14.17 -11.99 20.34
CA TYR A 43 13.88 -13.43 20.45
C TYR A 43 14.41 -14.23 19.26
N GLU A 44 14.94 -13.56 18.27
CA GLU A 44 15.58 -14.10 17.09
C GLU A 44 16.95 -13.46 16.89
N LYS A 45 17.96 -14.26 16.58
CA LYS A 45 19.34 -13.76 16.37
C LYS A 45 19.71 -13.62 14.90
N SER A 46 18.96 -14.32 13.99
CA SER A 46 19.23 -14.30 12.57
C SER A 46 17.95 -14.58 11.76
N PRO A 47 17.94 -14.29 10.44
CA PRO A 47 16.83 -14.63 9.57
C PRO A 47 16.44 -16.12 9.59
N ASP A 48 17.37 -17.01 9.94
CA ASP A 48 17.10 -18.44 10.05
C ASP A 48 16.08 -18.76 11.15
N ASP A 49 16.20 -18.08 12.31
CA ASP A 49 15.22 -18.20 13.39
C ASP A 49 13.83 -17.70 12.96
N MET A 50 13.78 -16.60 12.19
CA MET A 50 12.54 -16.09 11.60
C MET A 50 11.92 -17.11 10.62
N HIS A 51 12.72 -17.67 9.72
CA HIS A 51 12.23 -18.68 8.77
C HIS A 51 11.69 -19.93 9.50
N ARG A 52 12.33 -20.37 10.57
CA ARG A 52 11.84 -21.46 11.42
C ARG A 52 10.53 -21.10 12.13
N ARG A 53 10.37 -19.90 12.63
CA ARG A 53 9.10 -19.44 13.21
C ARG A 53 7.98 -19.46 12.18
N LEU A 54 8.23 -18.93 10.98
CA LEU A 54 7.26 -18.92 9.89
C LEU A 54 6.87 -20.34 9.49
N ALA A 55 7.86 -21.22 9.26
CA ALA A 55 7.62 -22.61 8.87
C ALA A 55 6.78 -23.37 9.89
N ARG A 56 7.07 -23.18 11.19
CA ARG A 56 6.29 -23.78 12.29
C ARG A 56 4.83 -23.35 12.28
N GLU A 57 4.57 -22.06 12.08
CA GLU A 57 3.20 -21.54 12.07
C GLU A 57 2.43 -21.95 10.82
N PHE A 58 3.09 -22.02 9.66
CA PHE A 58 2.47 -22.57 8.46
C PHE A 58 2.17 -24.05 8.62
N ALA A 59 3.11 -24.87 9.11
CA ALA A 59 2.88 -26.27 9.37
C ALA A 59 1.72 -26.51 10.37
N ARG A 60 1.57 -25.64 11.37
CA ARG A 60 0.43 -25.69 12.30
C ARG A 60 -0.91 -25.49 11.59
N ILE A 61 -0.95 -24.66 10.54
CA ILE A 61 -2.15 -24.46 9.72
C ILE A 61 -2.33 -25.60 8.73
N GLU A 62 -1.26 -26.02 8.06
CA GLU A 62 -1.23 -27.16 7.11
C GLU A 62 -1.82 -28.44 7.73
N ASN A 63 -1.51 -28.71 8.98
CA ASN A 63 -2.03 -29.89 9.72
C ASN A 63 -3.58 -29.93 9.83
N LYS A 64 -4.30 -28.91 9.37
CA LYS A 64 -5.77 -28.90 9.27
C LYS A 64 -6.28 -29.43 7.92
N TYR A 65 -5.40 -29.64 6.97
CA TYR A 65 -5.73 -30.04 5.60
C TYR A 65 -5.20 -31.43 5.28
N PRO A 66 -5.77 -32.11 4.26
CA PRO A 66 -5.21 -33.38 3.76
C PRO A 66 -3.80 -33.14 3.18
N ASN A 67 -2.90 -34.12 3.43
CA ASN A 67 -1.52 -34.11 2.94
C ASN A 67 -0.73 -32.85 3.32
N PRO A 68 -0.63 -32.52 4.60
CA PRO A 68 0.02 -31.30 5.04
C PRO A 68 1.52 -31.31 4.74
N MET A 69 2.06 -30.18 4.35
CA MET A 69 3.51 -29.96 4.33
C MET A 69 4.06 -29.96 5.75
N SER A 70 5.21 -30.58 5.93
CA SER A 70 5.94 -30.56 7.21
C SER A 70 6.62 -29.21 7.45
N GLU A 71 6.98 -28.93 8.71
CA GLU A 71 7.77 -27.74 9.08
C GLU A 71 9.08 -27.67 8.28
N ASP A 72 9.76 -28.80 8.05
CA ASP A 72 11.04 -28.82 7.34
C ASP A 72 10.87 -28.55 5.84
N GLU A 73 9.85 -29.09 5.19
CA GLU A 73 9.54 -28.79 3.79
C GLU A 73 9.25 -27.31 3.59
N ILE A 74 8.42 -26.70 4.45
CA ILE A 74 8.12 -25.26 4.39
C ILE A 74 9.39 -24.44 4.69
N PHE A 75 10.20 -24.85 5.65
CA PHE A 75 11.45 -24.17 5.98
C PHE A 75 12.42 -24.12 4.78
N GLU A 76 12.57 -25.24 4.04
CA GLU A 76 13.45 -25.26 2.86
C GLU A 76 12.96 -24.35 1.72
N LEU A 77 11.66 -24.07 1.62
CA LEU A 77 11.12 -23.08 0.68
C LEU A 77 11.47 -21.64 1.07
N LEU A 78 11.51 -21.35 2.38
CA LEU A 78 11.75 -20.00 2.93
C LEU A 78 13.24 -19.72 3.15
N ARG A 79 14.02 -20.75 3.49
CA ARG A 79 15.42 -20.67 3.92
C ARG A 79 16.26 -19.84 2.95
N ASP A 80 17.14 -19.00 3.52
CA ASP A 80 18.06 -18.14 2.77
C ASP A 80 17.36 -17.16 1.80
N PHE A 81 16.03 -16.91 1.97
CA PHE A 81 15.20 -16.19 1.00
C PHE A 81 15.29 -16.80 -0.41
N LYS A 82 15.45 -18.12 -0.47
CA LYS A 82 15.81 -18.82 -1.70
C LYS A 82 14.66 -18.84 -2.71
N TYR A 83 13.50 -19.34 -2.31
CA TYR A 83 12.37 -19.55 -3.24
C TYR A 83 11.21 -18.63 -2.93
N ILE A 84 10.70 -18.68 -1.70
CA ILE A 84 9.54 -17.93 -1.26
C ILE A 84 9.97 -16.86 -0.26
N ILE A 85 9.60 -15.61 -0.51
CA ILE A 85 9.90 -14.47 0.35
C ILE A 85 8.59 -13.83 0.79
N PRO A 86 8.10 -14.11 2.00
CA PRO A 86 6.99 -13.37 2.58
C PRO A 86 7.37 -11.90 2.74
N GLN A 87 6.44 -10.99 2.50
CA GLN A 87 6.72 -9.57 2.65
C GLN A 87 6.53 -9.09 4.10
N GLY A 88 6.89 -7.84 4.38
CA GLY A 88 7.08 -7.27 5.70
C GLY A 88 6.06 -7.61 6.79
N GLY A 89 4.75 -7.57 6.51
CA GLY A 89 3.70 -7.92 7.47
C GLY A 89 3.78 -9.38 7.93
N PRO A 90 3.74 -10.37 7.01
CA PRO A 90 3.93 -11.77 7.33
C PRO A 90 5.25 -12.07 8.05
N MET A 91 6.38 -11.53 7.57
CA MET A 91 7.69 -11.77 8.20
C MET A 91 7.74 -11.35 9.66
N THR A 92 7.10 -10.23 10.01
CA THR A 92 7.09 -9.75 11.39
C THR A 92 5.97 -10.31 12.25
N GLY A 93 4.82 -10.61 11.65
CA GLY A 93 3.59 -10.90 12.38
C GLY A 93 3.28 -12.38 12.57
N ILE A 94 3.63 -13.25 11.61
CA ILE A 94 3.33 -14.68 11.73
C ILE A 94 4.10 -15.30 12.89
N GLY A 95 3.38 -15.92 13.83
CA GLY A 95 3.97 -16.53 15.03
C GLY A 95 4.52 -15.55 16.07
N ASN A 96 4.32 -14.24 15.89
CA ASN A 96 4.73 -13.22 16.84
C ASN A 96 3.62 -12.93 17.86
N SER A 97 3.83 -13.29 19.12
CA SER A 97 2.89 -13.04 20.21
C SER A 97 3.18 -11.76 21.01
N TYR A 98 4.27 -11.07 20.72
CA TYR A 98 4.71 -9.87 21.44
C TYR A 98 4.19 -8.57 20.86
N GLN A 99 3.82 -8.57 19.59
CA GLN A 99 3.34 -7.39 18.89
C GLN A 99 2.03 -7.69 18.17
N ILE A 100 1.06 -6.80 18.29
CA ILE A 100 -0.18 -6.86 17.51
C ILE A 100 0.10 -6.21 16.16
N ALA A 101 0.25 -7.04 15.12
CA ALA A 101 0.48 -6.60 13.75
C ALA A 101 -0.54 -7.21 12.79
N SER A 102 -0.84 -6.52 11.72
CA SER A 102 -1.60 -7.08 10.60
C SER A 102 -0.72 -8.02 9.77
N LEU A 103 -1.29 -9.12 9.30
CA LEU A 103 -0.67 -9.99 8.30
C LEU A 103 -0.93 -9.51 6.87
N SER A 104 -1.84 -8.55 6.68
CA SER A 104 -2.03 -7.85 5.43
C SER A 104 -1.17 -6.58 5.41
N ASN A 105 -0.60 -6.27 4.26
CA ASN A 105 0.35 -5.17 4.12
C ASN A 105 -0.31 -3.83 3.84
N CYS A 106 -1.39 -3.83 3.05
CA CYS A 106 -2.07 -2.62 2.60
C CYS A 106 -3.58 -2.80 2.61
N PHE A 107 -4.28 -1.66 2.73
CA PHE A 107 -5.73 -1.60 2.83
C PHE A 107 -6.26 -0.41 2.05
N VAL A 108 -7.49 -0.51 1.56
CA VAL A 108 -8.29 0.63 1.13
C VAL A 108 -9.42 0.84 2.11
N VAL A 109 -9.64 2.07 2.57
CA VAL A 109 -10.68 2.43 3.55
C VAL A 109 -11.57 3.54 3.00
N GLY A 110 -12.71 3.76 3.63
CA GLY A 110 -13.69 4.76 3.23
C GLY A 110 -14.52 4.33 2.02
N HIS A 111 -15.18 5.29 1.37
CA HIS A 111 -16.05 5.12 0.21
C HIS A 111 -17.42 4.46 0.49
N ASP A 112 -17.72 4.16 1.74
CA ASP A 112 -18.96 3.46 2.11
C ASP A 112 -20.06 4.39 2.65
N THR A 113 -19.84 5.69 2.77
CA THR A 113 -20.75 6.71 3.30
C THR A 113 -20.50 7.17 4.73
N PRO A 114 -20.92 8.30 5.07
CA PRO A 114 -21.02 9.53 4.29
C PRO A 114 -19.66 10.22 4.23
N ALA A 115 -18.79 9.76 3.36
CA ALA A 115 -17.41 10.26 3.21
C ALA A 115 -17.33 11.79 3.06
N ASP A 116 -18.41 12.43 2.59
CA ASP A 116 -18.55 13.89 2.49
C ASP A 116 -19.18 14.53 3.75
N SER A 117 -18.77 14.07 4.93
CA SER A 117 -19.17 14.68 6.20
C SER A 117 -18.02 14.67 7.18
N TYR A 118 -18.00 15.58 8.16
CA TYR A 118 -16.97 15.54 9.21
C TYR A 118 -16.96 14.21 9.96
N GLY A 119 -18.13 13.60 10.22
CA GLY A 119 -18.20 12.29 10.85
C GLY A 119 -17.51 11.21 10.00
N GLY A 120 -17.76 11.18 8.70
CA GLY A 120 -17.11 10.25 7.77
C GLY A 120 -15.61 10.51 7.61
N ILE A 121 -15.21 11.76 7.48
CA ILE A 121 -13.79 12.17 7.38
C ILE A 121 -13.03 11.76 8.65
N MET A 122 -13.61 11.98 9.84
CA MET A 122 -13.01 11.59 11.11
C MET A 122 -12.94 10.07 11.27
N LYS A 123 -13.97 9.34 10.85
CA LYS A 123 -13.98 7.88 10.84
C LYS A 123 -12.86 7.31 9.97
N ILE A 124 -12.70 7.83 8.76
CA ILE A 124 -11.62 7.42 7.84
C ILE A 124 -10.24 7.69 8.47
N ASP A 125 -10.05 8.84 9.11
CA ASP A 125 -8.81 9.21 9.79
C ASP A 125 -8.51 8.24 10.96
N GLU A 126 -9.51 7.88 11.77
CA GLU A 126 -9.38 6.89 12.82
C GLU A 126 -9.00 5.51 12.25
N GLU A 127 -9.72 5.02 11.25
CA GLU A 127 -9.47 3.74 10.59
C GLU A 127 -8.06 3.67 10.01
N GLN A 128 -7.61 4.75 9.34
CA GLN A 128 -6.25 4.91 8.84
C GLN A 128 -5.21 4.73 9.96
N VAL A 129 -5.38 5.43 11.09
CA VAL A 129 -4.48 5.33 12.24
C VAL A 129 -4.50 3.93 12.85
N GLN A 130 -5.67 3.31 13.00
CA GLN A 130 -5.81 1.96 13.55
C GLN A 130 -5.11 0.89 12.69
N LEU A 131 -5.12 1.04 11.37
CA LEU A 131 -4.41 0.14 10.45
C LEU A 131 -2.91 0.42 10.45
N MET A 132 -2.50 1.69 10.38
CA MET A 132 -1.10 2.08 10.34
C MET A 132 -0.33 1.67 11.59
N LYS A 133 -0.91 1.80 12.79
CA LYS A 133 -0.25 1.35 14.03
C LYS A 133 -0.08 -0.18 14.11
N ARG A 134 -0.74 -0.94 13.22
CA ARG A 134 -0.57 -2.38 13.03
C ARG A 134 0.26 -2.73 11.80
N ARG A 135 1.05 -1.76 11.30
CA ARG A 135 1.96 -1.89 10.14
C ARG A 135 1.25 -1.97 8.78
N GLY A 136 -0.04 -1.70 8.69
CA GLY A 136 -0.78 -1.58 7.44
C GLY A 136 -0.49 -0.26 6.73
N GLY A 137 -0.29 -0.29 5.41
CA GLY A 137 -0.39 0.89 4.56
C GLY A 137 -1.86 1.14 4.19
N VAL A 138 -2.25 2.37 3.93
CA VAL A 138 -3.65 2.74 3.67
C VAL A 138 -3.75 3.58 2.41
N GLY A 139 -4.80 3.34 1.63
CA GLY A 139 -5.21 4.22 0.54
C GLY A 139 -6.68 4.57 0.66
N HIS A 140 -7.03 5.79 0.29
CA HIS A 140 -8.43 6.19 0.16
C HIS A 140 -8.62 7.29 -0.87
N ASP A 141 -9.84 7.38 -1.38
CA ASP A 141 -10.23 8.28 -2.45
C ASP A 141 -10.94 9.52 -1.91
N LEU A 142 -10.59 10.69 -2.42
CA LEU A 142 -11.16 11.98 -2.01
C LEU A 142 -12.25 12.48 -2.95
N SER A 143 -12.58 11.75 -4.02
CA SER A 143 -13.56 12.19 -5.02
C SER A 143 -14.97 12.39 -4.45
N LEU A 144 -15.29 11.75 -3.33
CA LEU A 144 -16.58 11.92 -2.65
C LEU A 144 -16.68 13.19 -1.78
N ILE A 145 -15.55 13.83 -1.45
CA ILE A 145 -15.55 15.07 -0.67
C ILE A 145 -15.98 16.22 -1.58
N ARG A 146 -16.98 17.00 -1.15
CA ARG A 146 -17.46 18.15 -1.94
C ARG A 146 -16.38 19.18 -2.21
N LEU A 147 -16.46 19.82 -3.36
CA LEU A 147 -15.52 20.85 -3.79
C LEU A 147 -15.57 22.09 -2.87
N GLN A 148 -14.50 22.87 -2.92
CA GLN A 148 -14.41 24.15 -2.24
C GLN A 148 -15.53 25.11 -2.68
N GLY A 149 -16.12 25.80 -1.70
CA GLY A 149 -17.20 26.75 -1.93
C GLY A 149 -18.61 26.12 -2.01
N SER A 150 -18.72 24.79 -2.01
CA SER A 150 -20.03 24.13 -1.93
C SER A 150 -20.75 24.46 -0.63
N ALA A 151 -22.06 24.62 -0.69
CA ALA A 151 -22.88 24.91 0.48
C ALA A 151 -22.83 23.78 1.51
N VAL A 152 -22.72 24.15 2.79
CA VAL A 152 -22.83 23.27 3.94
C VAL A 152 -23.93 23.77 4.89
N ARG A 153 -24.55 22.85 5.64
CA ARG A 153 -25.66 23.16 6.55
C ARG A 153 -25.22 23.53 7.97
N ASN A 154 -24.03 24.07 8.12
CA ASN A 154 -23.50 24.53 9.41
C ASN A 154 -23.08 26.01 9.35
N SER A 155 -22.55 26.54 10.44
CA SER A 155 -22.15 27.94 10.56
C SER A 155 -21.02 28.38 9.61
N ALA A 156 -20.30 27.44 9.01
CA ALA A 156 -19.27 27.74 8.01
C ALA A 156 -19.86 28.15 6.65
N LEU A 157 -21.11 27.81 6.37
CA LEU A 157 -21.87 28.08 5.14
C LEU A 157 -21.28 27.42 3.88
N THR A 158 -19.96 27.34 3.75
CA THR A 158 -19.26 26.80 2.59
C THR A 158 -18.17 25.79 2.98
N SER A 159 -17.92 24.82 2.10
CA SER A 159 -16.87 23.81 2.22
C SER A 159 -15.49 24.42 1.93
N THR A 160 -14.46 23.93 2.62
CA THR A 160 -13.05 24.23 2.35
C THR A 160 -12.45 23.40 1.20
N GLY A 161 -13.18 22.40 0.68
CA GLY A 161 -12.71 21.50 -0.38
C GLY A 161 -11.79 20.39 0.11
N VAL A 162 -11.07 19.73 -0.81
CA VAL A 162 -10.28 18.51 -0.52
C VAL A 162 -8.94 18.78 0.18
N VAL A 163 -8.27 19.89 -0.10
CA VAL A 163 -6.88 20.14 0.33
C VAL A 163 -6.69 20.13 1.85
N PRO A 164 -7.53 20.77 2.68
CA PRO A 164 -7.39 20.71 4.13
C PRO A 164 -7.50 19.28 4.69
N PHE A 165 -8.27 18.42 4.04
CA PHE A 165 -8.40 17.02 4.45
C PHE A 165 -7.19 16.18 4.00
N MET A 166 -6.57 16.51 2.87
CA MET A 166 -5.26 15.94 2.50
C MET A 166 -4.21 16.21 3.59
N GLU A 167 -4.15 17.45 4.07
CA GLU A 167 -3.24 17.85 5.16
C GLU A 167 -3.52 17.07 6.45
N ARG A 168 -4.81 16.93 6.80
CA ARG A 168 -5.23 16.18 7.98
C ARG A 168 -4.73 14.73 7.93
N TYR A 169 -5.06 14.00 6.88
CA TYR A 169 -4.68 12.60 6.71
C TYR A 169 -3.17 12.41 6.61
N SER A 170 -2.48 13.35 5.97
CA SER A 170 -1.02 13.41 5.92
C SER A 170 -0.40 13.60 7.32
N ASN A 171 -0.99 14.45 8.16
CA ASN A 171 -0.52 14.67 9.53
C ASN A 171 -0.67 13.41 10.37
N SER A 172 -1.85 12.79 10.37
CA SER A 172 -2.10 11.54 11.10
C SER A 172 -1.14 10.43 10.68
N THR A 173 -0.80 10.34 9.39
CA THR A 173 0.22 9.39 8.89
C THR A 173 1.59 9.63 9.50
N ARG A 174 2.00 10.89 9.67
CA ARG A 174 3.31 11.24 10.26
C ARG A 174 3.37 11.01 11.77
N GLU A 175 2.24 11.10 12.46
CA GLU A 175 2.13 10.88 13.89
C GLU A 175 2.28 9.40 14.24
N VAL A 176 1.89 8.49 13.36
CA VAL A 176 1.92 7.04 13.62
C VAL A 176 3.34 6.49 13.40
N ALA A 177 4.03 6.22 14.50
CA ALA A 177 5.29 5.49 14.48
C ALA A 177 5.05 3.99 14.31
N GLN A 178 5.88 3.33 13.50
CA GLN A 178 5.83 1.89 13.22
C GLN A 178 7.18 1.21 13.47
N ASP A 179 7.80 1.45 14.60
CA ASP A 179 9.09 0.85 14.99
C ASP A 179 10.15 1.02 13.87
N GLY A 180 10.58 2.27 13.68
CA GLY A 180 11.57 2.65 12.64
C GLY A 180 11.02 2.70 11.21
N ARG A 181 9.71 2.50 11.02
CA ARG A 181 9.01 2.66 9.74
C ARG A 181 7.97 3.77 9.87
N ARG A 182 7.80 4.58 8.84
CA ARG A 182 6.72 5.58 8.77
C ARG A 182 5.43 4.92 8.29
N GLY A 183 4.28 5.49 8.65
CA GLY A 183 3.00 5.21 8.02
C GLY A 183 3.09 5.42 6.51
N ALA A 184 2.28 4.71 5.75
CA ALA A 184 2.21 4.84 4.29
C ALA A 184 0.76 5.11 3.88
N LEU A 185 0.56 6.18 3.12
CA LEU A 185 -0.75 6.66 2.69
C LEU A 185 -0.76 6.94 1.19
N MET A 186 -1.83 6.54 0.51
CA MET A 186 -2.22 7.00 -0.81
C MET A 186 -3.49 7.84 -0.70
N LEU A 187 -3.48 9.02 -1.27
CA LEU A 187 -4.66 9.83 -1.53
C LEU A 187 -4.89 9.89 -3.03
N SER A 188 -6.06 9.49 -3.48
CA SER A 188 -6.45 9.59 -4.89
C SER A 188 -7.64 10.53 -5.09
N ILE A 189 -7.77 11.06 -6.30
CA ILE A 189 -8.92 11.86 -6.72
C ILE A 189 -9.22 11.59 -8.19
N SER A 190 -10.50 11.60 -8.56
CA SER A 190 -10.94 11.59 -9.96
C SER A 190 -10.57 12.90 -10.65
N ILE A 191 -10.05 12.82 -11.88
CA ILE A 191 -9.81 14.01 -12.72
C ILE A 191 -11.10 14.78 -13.02
N LYS A 192 -12.25 14.10 -12.95
CA LYS A 192 -13.58 14.72 -13.07
C LYS A 192 -13.93 15.66 -11.93
N HIS A 193 -13.29 15.48 -10.78
CA HIS A 193 -13.60 16.31 -9.61
C HIS A 193 -13.14 17.77 -9.81
N PRO A 194 -13.99 18.79 -9.54
CA PRO A 194 -13.64 20.19 -9.78
C PRO A 194 -12.46 20.74 -8.96
N ASP A 195 -12.11 20.10 -7.83
CA ASP A 195 -10.92 20.43 -7.04
C ASP A 195 -9.66 19.63 -7.45
N SER A 196 -9.70 18.85 -8.54
CA SER A 196 -8.56 18.02 -8.97
C SER A 196 -7.30 18.87 -9.27
N GLU A 197 -7.45 20.09 -9.82
CA GLU A 197 -6.31 20.99 -10.02
C GLU A 197 -5.63 21.40 -8.70
N LYS A 198 -6.42 21.70 -7.67
CA LYS A 198 -5.89 22.04 -6.34
C LYS A 198 -5.21 20.84 -5.68
N PHE A 199 -5.77 19.66 -5.89
CA PHE A 199 -5.16 18.40 -5.46
C PHE A 199 -3.80 18.18 -6.14
N ILE A 200 -3.71 18.38 -7.46
CA ILE A 200 -2.47 18.28 -8.25
C ILE A 200 -1.39 19.23 -7.72
N ASP A 201 -1.79 20.45 -7.32
CA ASP A 201 -0.88 21.47 -6.82
C ASP A 201 -0.56 21.34 -5.32
N ALA A 202 -1.27 20.51 -4.57
CA ALA A 202 -1.20 20.47 -3.11
C ALA A 202 0.20 20.18 -2.54
N LYS A 203 1.04 19.43 -3.26
CA LYS A 203 2.43 19.11 -2.86
C LYS A 203 3.49 20.03 -3.45
N MET A 204 3.09 20.99 -4.27
CA MET A 204 4.02 21.97 -4.85
C MET A 204 4.47 23.01 -3.81
N GLU A 205 3.69 23.23 -2.76
CA GLU A 205 4.09 24.04 -1.62
C GLU A 205 4.93 23.21 -0.66
N GLN A 206 6.14 23.69 -0.39
CA GLN A 206 7.10 22.98 0.45
C GLN A 206 6.53 22.73 1.86
N GLY A 207 6.64 21.48 2.31
CA GLY A 207 6.19 21.06 3.65
C GLY A 207 4.72 20.63 3.73
N LYS A 208 3.91 20.79 2.67
CA LYS A 208 2.52 20.31 2.66
C LYS A 208 2.39 18.86 2.19
N VAL A 209 1.42 18.16 2.76
CA VAL A 209 1.03 16.77 2.42
C VAL A 209 2.22 15.79 2.35
N THR A 210 3.21 15.96 3.22
CA THR A 210 4.47 15.18 3.20
C THR A 210 4.32 13.73 3.69
N GLY A 211 3.20 13.39 4.32
CA GLY A 211 2.89 12.05 4.82
C GLY A 211 2.07 11.19 3.88
N ALA A 212 1.76 11.66 2.67
CA ALA A 212 0.96 10.93 1.71
C ALA A 212 1.58 10.94 0.31
N ASN A 213 1.44 9.84 -0.41
CA ASN A 213 1.54 9.80 -1.86
C ASN A 213 0.21 10.28 -2.45
N VAL A 214 0.25 10.96 -3.57
CA VAL A 214 -0.95 11.48 -4.23
C VAL A 214 -1.01 11.02 -5.69
N SER A 215 -2.20 10.58 -6.13
CA SER A 215 -2.40 10.13 -7.51
C SER A 215 -3.73 10.58 -8.07
N VAL A 216 -3.74 10.93 -9.36
CA VAL A 216 -4.95 11.36 -10.08
C VAL A 216 -5.48 10.20 -10.91
N LYS A 217 -6.76 9.89 -10.77
CA LYS A 217 -7.47 8.90 -11.58
C LYS A 217 -7.91 9.55 -12.89
N ASN A 218 -7.15 9.32 -13.95
CA ASN A 218 -7.44 9.83 -15.29
C ASN A 218 -8.26 8.82 -16.09
N ASP A 219 -9.38 9.25 -16.64
CA ASP A 219 -10.17 8.45 -17.55
C ASP A 219 -9.73 8.63 -19.03
N ALA A 220 -10.23 7.76 -19.89
CA ALA A 220 -9.90 7.78 -21.32
C ALA A 220 -10.43 9.03 -22.04
N GLU A 221 -11.56 9.58 -21.58
CA GLU A 221 -12.14 10.81 -22.12
C GLU A 221 -11.22 12.00 -21.86
N PHE A 222 -10.73 12.16 -20.61
CA PHE A 222 -9.76 13.18 -20.28
C PHE A 222 -8.47 13.03 -21.09
N MET A 223 -7.92 11.81 -21.19
CA MET A 223 -6.69 11.59 -21.95
C MET A 223 -6.86 11.92 -23.43
N LYS A 224 -8.01 11.58 -24.02
CA LYS A 224 -8.34 11.95 -25.40
C LYS A 224 -8.41 13.47 -25.56
N ALA A 225 -9.15 14.15 -24.69
CA ALA A 225 -9.27 15.61 -24.69
C ALA A 225 -7.93 16.32 -24.48
N ALA A 226 -7.06 15.79 -23.61
CA ALA A 226 -5.73 16.34 -23.39
C ALA A 226 -4.82 16.23 -24.63
N LEU A 227 -4.92 15.14 -25.38
CA LEU A 227 -4.16 14.93 -26.62
C LEU A 227 -4.66 15.80 -27.77
N SER A 228 -5.99 16.02 -27.88
CA SER A 228 -6.60 16.84 -28.94
C SER A 228 -6.66 18.34 -28.61
N GLY A 229 -6.37 18.73 -27.36
CA GLY A 229 -6.49 20.12 -26.89
C GLY A 229 -7.93 20.58 -26.62
N GLU A 230 -8.84 19.63 -26.48
CA GLU A 230 -10.27 19.88 -26.26
C GLU A 230 -10.60 20.26 -24.81
N GLN A 231 -11.83 20.77 -24.63
CA GLN A 231 -12.39 20.99 -23.31
C GLN A 231 -12.85 19.66 -22.70
N TYR A 232 -12.74 19.58 -21.37
CA TYR A 232 -13.17 18.43 -20.59
C TYR A 232 -14.11 18.88 -19.48
N GLU A 233 -15.17 18.12 -19.21
CA GLU A 233 -16.13 18.44 -18.17
C GLU A 233 -15.67 17.88 -16.82
N GLN A 234 -15.45 18.76 -15.86
CA GLN A 234 -15.37 18.42 -14.45
C GLN A 234 -16.72 18.57 -13.79
N LYS A 235 -17.11 17.62 -12.95
CA LYS A 235 -18.43 17.59 -12.34
C LYS A 235 -18.43 17.00 -10.93
N TYR A 236 -19.42 17.39 -10.12
CA TYR A 236 -19.59 16.84 -8.78
C TYR A 236 -21.06 16.57 -8.46
N PRO A 237 -21.46 15.43 -7.92
CA PRO A 237 -20.65 14.19 -7.87
C PRO A 237 -20.14 13.74 -9.23
N ASP A 238 -18.95 13.12 -9.28
CA ASP A 238 -18.26 12.80 -10.52
C ASP A 238 -18.91 11.64 -11.32
N ASP A 239 -19.68 10.79 -10.64
CA ASP A 239 -20.45 9.68 -11.21
C ASP A 239 -21.95 10.00 -11.44
N ALA A 240 -22.44 11.18 -11.03
CA ALA A 240 -23.83 11.53 -11.14
C ALA A 240 -24.25 11.81 -12.58
N ALA A 241 -25.43 11.29 -12.98
CA ALA A 241 -26.06 11.64 -14.25
C ALA A 241 -26.46 13.13 -14.30
N GLU A 242 -26.95 13.67 -13.16
CA GLU A 242 -27.27 15.08 -12.98
C GLU A 242 -26.37 15.66 -11.89
N PRO A 243 -25.20 16.19 -12.26
CA PRO A 243 -24.24 16.73 -11.30
C PRO A 243 -24.75 18.06 -10.71
N LYS A 244 -24.46 18.29 -9.43
CA LYS A 244 -24.78 19.57 -8.75
C LYS A 244 -23.92 20.74 -9.24
N VAL A 245 -22.73 20.43 -9.73
CA VAL A 245 -21.75 21.38 -10.27
C VAL A 245 -21.14 20.76 -11.52
N SER A 246 -21.03 21.57 -12.58
CA SER A 246 -20.30 21.25 -13.79
C SER A 246 -19.41 22.41 -14.20
N LYS A 247 -18.22 22.15 -14.68
CA LYS A 247 -17.22 23.13 -15.11
C LYS A 247 -16.43 22.58 -16.29
N MET A 248 -16.37 23.35 -17.38
CA MET A 248 -15.49 23.03 -18.50
C MET A 248 -14.08 23.54 -18.22
N VAL A 249 -13.08 22.68 -18.48
CA VAL A 249 -11.65 22.99 -18.29
C VAL A 249 -10.86 22.57 -19.54
N ASN A 250 -9.74 23.23 -19.78
CA ASN A 250 -8.84 22.79 -20.85
C ASN A 250 -8.03 21.56 -20.36
N ALA A 251 -8.30 20.40 -20.94
CA ALA A 251 -7.68 19.14 -20.53
C ALA A 251 -6.16 19.13 -20.73
N GLN A 252 -5.68 19.72 -21.82
CA GLN A 252 -4.24 19.79 -22.13
C GLN A 252 -3.47 20.61 -21.07
N ASN A 253 -4.03 21.71 -20.59
CA ASN A 253 -3.40 22.53 -19.55
C ASN A 253 -3.28 21.74 -18.23
N ILE A 254 -4.33 20.99 -17.85
CA ILE A 254 -4.27 20.16 -16.65
C ILE A 254 -3.25 19.03 -16.83
N TRP A 255 -3.20 18.40 -18.00
CA TRP A 255 -2.21 17.38 -18.28
C TRP A 255 -0.77 17.91 -18.19
N TYR A 256 -0.48 19.06 -18.77
CA TYR A 256 0.83 19.69 -18.64
C TYR A 256 1.17 20.05 -17.19
N LYS A 257 0.18 20.45 -16.39
CA LYS A 257 0.36 20.70 -14.95
C LYS A 257 0.75 19.42 -14.22
N ILE A 258 0.07 18.29 -14.47
CA ILE A 258 0.41 16.97 -13.92
C ILE A 258 1.85 16.61 -14.27
N VAL A 259 2.22 16.68 -15.55
CA VAL A 259 3.56 16.35 -16.03
C VAL A 259 4.63 17.26 -15.40
N HIS A 260 4.36 18.58 -15.34
CA HIS A 260 5.28 19.54 -14.72
C HIS A 260 5.50 19.26 -13.24
N ASN A 261 4.42 19.04 -12.49
CA ASN A 261 4.50 18.78 -11.06
C ASN A 261 5.21 17.45 -10.78
N ALA A 262 4.91 16.40 -11.54
CA ALA A 262 5.58 15.11 -11.45
C ALA A 262 7.08 15.22 -11.76
N TRP A 263 7.47 15.98 -12.78
CA TRP A 263 8.87 16.27 -13.07
C TRP A 263 9.58 16.98 -11.92
N LYS A 264 8.92 17.95 -11.29
CA LYS A 264 9.50 18.78 -10.23
C LYS A 264 9.56 18.10 -8.86
N SER A 265 8.57 17.30 -8.51
CA SER A 265 8.38 16.74 -7.16
C SER A 265 8.15 15.22 -7.12
N ALA A 266 8.25 14.53 -8.26
CA ALA A 266 7.89 13.12 -8.44
C ALA A 266 6.40 12.78 -8.22
N GLU A 267 5.55 13.78 -8.05
CA GLU A 267 4.10 13.62 -7.83
C GLU A 267 3.30 14.74 -8.51
N PRO A 268 2.03 14.54 -8.85
CA PRO A 268 1.21 13.36 -8.57
C PRO A 268 1.54 12.16 -9.46
N GLY A 269 1.21 10.96 -8.99
CA GLY A 269 1.09 9.77 -9.83
C GLY A 269 -0.15 9.85 -10.73
N VAL A 270 -0.18 9.02 -11.77
CA VAL A 270 -1.31 8.89 -12.70
C VAL A 270 -1.82 7.45 -12.65
N LEU A 271 -3.13 7.30 -12.46
CA LEU A 271 -3.84 6.04 -12.56
C LEU A 271 -4.74 6.11 -13.80
N PHE A 272 -4.50 5.26 -14.79
CA PHE A 272 -5.37 5.14 -15.98
C PHE A 272 -6.64 4.37 -15.59
N TRP A 273 -7.62 5.11 -15.07
CA TRP A 273 -8.69 4.55 -14.26
C TRP A 273 -9.60 3.58 -15.02
N ASP A 274 -9.94 3.87 -16.25
CA ASP A 274 -10.75 2.96 -17.07
C ASP A 274 -10.02 1.65 -17.35
N THR A 275 -8.70 1.70 -17.52
CA THR A 275 -7.87 0.50 -17.67
C THR A 275 -7.83 -0.29 -16.37
N VAL A 276 -7.68 0.41 -15.23
CA VAL A 276 -7.70 -0.23 -13.90
C VAL A 276 -9.01 -0.99 -13.70
N LEU A 277 -10.15 -0.34 -13.91
CA LEU A 277 -11.47 -0.97 -13.73
C LEU A 277 -11.72 -2.13 -14.69
N ARG A 278 -11.23 -2.05 -15.91
CA ARG A 278 -11.39 -3.11 -16.92
C ARG A 278 -10.53 -4.34 -16.63
N GLU A 279 -9.31 -4.13 -16.13
CA GLU A 279 -8.31 -5.21 -15.95
C GLU A 279 -8.23 -5.71 -14.49
N SER A 280 -8.80 -4.99 -13.52
CA SER A 280 -8.78 -5.40 -12.11
C SER A 280 -9.61 -6.67 -11.91
N VAL A 281 -9.00 -7.65 -11.24
CA VAL A 281 -9.66 -8.95 -10.97
C VAL A 281 -10.87 -8.83 -10.05
N ALA A 282 -10.93 -7.81 -9.18
CA ALA A 282 -12.06 -7.59 -8.28
C ALA A 282 -13.30 -7.07 -9.03
N ASP A 283 -13.13 -6.27 -10.09
CA ASP A 283 -14.21 -5.60 -10.78
C ASP A 283 -15.09 -6.54 -11.61
N CYS A 284 -14.70 -7.80 -11.86
CA CYS A 284 -15.59 -8.82 -12.38
C CYS A 284 -16.73 -9.17 -11.41
N TYR A 285 -16.61 -8.81 -10.13
CA TYR A 285 -17.62 -8.95 -9.09
C TYR A 285 -18.27 -7.61 -8.69
N ALA A 286 -18.17 -6.58 -9.52
CA ALA A 286 -18.70 -5.24 -9.23
C ALA A 286 -20.21 -5.25 -8.92
N ASP A 287 -21.00 -6.10 -9.58
CA ASP A 287 -22.42 -6.29 -9.33
C ASP A 287 -22.74 -6.86 -7.94
N LEU A 288 -21.74 -7.49 -7.29
CA LEU A 288 -21.81 -7.99 -5.92
C LEU A 288 -21.26 -6.99 -4.89
N GLY A 289 -20.88 -5.78 -5.33
CA GLY A 289 -20.34 -4.73 -4.46
C GLY A 289 -18.81 -4.68 -4.40
N TYR A 290 -18.10 -5.55 -5.08
CA TYR A 290 -16.62 -5.58 -5.09
C TYR A 290 -16.04 -4.70 -6.20
N ARG A 291 -16.28 -3.41 -6.11
CA ARG A 291 -15.80 -2.44 -7.09
C ARG A 291 -14.55 -1.72 -6.58
N THR A 292 -13.52 -1.65 -7.38
CA THR A 292 -12.30 -0.89 -7.10
C THR A 292 -12.59 0.60 -6.95
N VAL A 293 -12.05 1.22 -5.90
CA VAL A 293 -12.27 2.64 -5.60
C VAL A 293 -10.98 3.44 -5.47
N SER A 294 -9.91 2.79 -5.02
CA SER A 294 -8.58 3.39 -4.84
C SER A 294 -7.50 2.32 -4.96
N THR A 295 -6.28 2.67 -4.62
CA THR A 295 -5.13 1.75 -4.59
C THR A 295 -4.49 1.73 -3.21
N ASN A 296 -3.59 0.77 -2.99
CA ASN A 296 -2.66 0.78 -1.87
C ASN A 296 -1.69 1.98 -1.94
N PRO A 297 -0.85 2.25 -0.90
CA PRO A 297 0.02 3.42 -0.86
C PRO A 297 0.99 3.58 -2.02
N CYS A 298 1.42 2.50 -2.66
CA CYS A 298 2.37 2.54 -3.77
C CYS A 298 1.69 2.60 -5.15
N GLY A 299 0.38 2.41 -5.22
CA GLY A 299 -0.41 2.55 -6.44
C GLY A 299 -0.49 1.30 -7.33
N GLU A 300 0.18 0.19 -6.96
CA GLU A 300 0.28 -1.01 -7.79
C GLU A 300 -0.89 -1.99 -7.62
N ILE A 301 -1.68 -1.87 -6.54
CA ILE A 301 -2.78 -2.79 -6.25
C ILE A 301 -4.10 -2.03 -6.13
N PRO A 302 -4.97 -2.09 -7.15
CA PRO A 302 -6.35 -1.61 -7.06
C PRO A 302 -7.15 -2.46 -6.07
N LEU A 303 -7.93 -1.83 -5.20
CA LEU A 303 -8.67 -2.50 -4.14
C LEU A 303 -10.09 -1.93 -4.00
N CYS A 304 -11.01 -2.81 -3.58
CA CYS A 304 -12.35 -2.43 -3.15
C CYS A 304 -12.32 -1.74 -1.79
N PRO A 305 -13.42 -1.06 -1.37
CA PRO A 305 -13.55 -0.58 -0.01
C PRO A 305 -13.35 -1.72 1.01
N TYR A 306 -12.53 -1.46 2.05
CA TYR A 306 -12.23 -2.41 3.12
C TYR A 306 -11.55 -3.71 2.67
N ASP A 307 -10.99 -3.72 1.48
CA ASP A 307 -10.16 -4.82 0.99
C ASP A 307 -8.70 -4.64 1.41
N SER A 308 -7.91 -5.71 1.28
CA SER A 308 -6.52 -5.73 1.71
C SER A 308 -5.66 -6.59 0.80
N CYS A 309 -4.38 -6.24 0.69
CA CYS A 309 -3.39 -7.02 -0.04
C CYS A 309 -2.52 -7.86 0.90
N ARG A 310 -2.06 -9.01 0.40
CA ARG A 310 -1.01 -9.84 1.00
C ARG A 310 0.09 -9.97 -0.02
N LEU A 311 1.30 -9.61 0.38
CA LEU A 311 2.45 -9.61 -0.51
C LEU A 311 3.30 -10.86 -0.27
N ILE A 312 3.61 -11.55 -1.35
CA ILE A 312 4.54 -12.67 -1.41
C ILE A 312 5.38 -12.52 -2.68
N ALA A 313 6.64 -12.89 -2.62
CA ALA A 313 7.51 -12.90 -3.79
C ALA A 313 8.12 -14.28 -4.01
N LEU A 314 8.24 -14.67 -5.27
CA LEU A 314 9.06 -15.80 -5.70
C LEU A 314 10.38 -15.26 -6.21
N ASN A 315 11.49 -15.78 -5.68
CA ASN A 315 12.83 -15.39 -6.10
C ASN A 315 13.20 -16.10 -7.41
N LEU A 316 12.90 -15.47 -8.54
CA LEU A 316 13.09 -16.06 -9.86
C LEU A 316 14.55 -16.46 -10.15
N TYR A 317 15.53 -15.76 -9.55
CA TYR A 317 16.94 -16.10 -9.68
C TYR A 317 17.25 -17.54 -9.21
N SER A 318 16.57 -18.00 -8.17
CA SER A 318 16.77 -19.35 -7.62
C SER A 318 16.27 -20.50 -8.52
N TYR A 319 15.53 -20.15 -9.57
CA TYR A 319 15.07 -21.10 -10.59
C TYR A 319 15.95 -21.06 -11.86
N VAL A 320 17.03 -20.29 -11.87
CA VAL A 320 17.95 -20.25 -13.01
C VAL A 320 19.13 -21.17 -12.76
N LYS A 321 19.30 -22.17 -13.62
CA LYS A 321 20.51 -23.00 -13.70
C LYS A 321 21.61 -22.22 -14.44
N ASN A 322 22.85 -22.35 -14.02
CA ASN A 322 24.01 -21.69 -14.61
C ASN A 322 23.81 -20.17 -14.83
N PRO A 323 23.37 -19.41 -13.81
CA PRO A 323 23.08 -17.99 -13.99
C PRO A 323 24.32 -17.22 -14.50
N PHE A 324 24.08 -16.19 -15.32
CA PHE A 324 25.13 -15.33 -15.92
C PHE A 324 26.12 -16.05 -16.86
N THR A 325 25.75 -17.22 -17.37
CA THR A 325 26.52 -17.93 -18.39
C THR A 325 25.71 -18.08 -19.67
N PRO A 326 26.34 -18.42 -20.83
CA PRO A 326 25.61 -18.72 -22.05
C PRO A 326 24.65 -19.91 -21.92
N GLU A 327 24.90 -20.80 -20.96
CA GLU A 327 24.10 -22.00 -20.66
C GLU A 327 23.01 -21.74 -19.62
N ALA A 328 22.68 -20.46 -19.32
CA ALA A 328 21.65 -20.10 -18.38
C ALA A 328 20.27 -20.60 -18.83
N GLU A 329 19.61 -21.38 -17.98
CA GLU A 329 18.30 -21.98 -18.25
C GLU A 329 17.37 -21.79 -17.06
N PHE A 330 16.12 -21.37 -17.32
CA PHE A 330 15.09 -21.25 -16.29
C PHE A 330 14.43 -22.62 -16.06
N ASP A 331 14.46 -23.12 -14.82
CA ASP A 331 13.81 -24.37 -14.42
C ASP A 331 12.31 -24.19 -14.25
N MET A 332 11.59 -24.26 -15.35
CA MET A 332 10.14 -24.08 -15.39
C MET A 332 9.39 -25.18 -14.60
N ASN A 333 9.95 -26.38 -14.48
CA ASN A 333 9.30 -27.47 -13.75
C ASN A 333 9.34 -27.22 -12.25
N LEU A 334 10.51 -26.88 -11.72
CA LEU A 334 10.65 -26.52 -10.30
C LEU A 334 9.84 -25.26 -9.95
N PHE A 335 9.81 -24.26 -10.86
CA PHE A 335 8.99 -23.08 -10.66
C PHE A 335 7.50 -23.41 -10.57
N LYS A 336 6.98 -24.26 -11.44
CA LYS A 336 5.58 -24.72 -11.40
C LYS A 336 5.26 -25.50 -10.13
N GLU A 337 6.19 -26.35 -9.68
CA GLU A 337 6.04 -27.12 -8.44
C GLU A 337 5.88 -26.21 -7.22
N HIS A 338 6.70 -25.14 -7.12
CA HIS A 338 6.67 -24.20 -6.00
C HIS A 338 5.58 -23.12 -6.11
N SER A 339 4.96 -22.92 -7.26
CA SER A 339 3.95 -21.89 -7.49
C SER A 339 2.51 -22.43 -7.49
N GLY A 340 2.32 -23.73 -7.51
CA GLY A 340 1.03 -24.42 -7.44
C GLY A 340 0.65 -24.83 -6.07
#